data_b7474025f704e5f84087b47d82bafb21
#
_entry.id   b7474025f704e5f84087b47d82bafb21
#
_cell.length_a   1.000
_cell.length_b   1.000
_cell.length_c   1.000
_cell.angle_alpha   90.00
_cell.angle_beta   90.00
_cell.angle_gamma   90.00
#
_symmetry.space_group_name_H-M   'P 1'
#
loop_
_entity.id
_entity.type
_entity.pdbx_description
1 polymer ?
#
loop_
_entity_poly.entity_id
_entity_poly.type
_entity_poly.pdbx_seq_one_letter_code
_entity_poly.pdbx_strand_id
1 'polypeptide(L)'
;ARDEWGGIGDMAHLLAAYVSPNDAVVATILKEAGRLLERGGQSGAIDGYQSKDPGRVWMLAGAIWSATTALGLTYAYPPASFETRGQKVRSPARVKSEGLATCLDSSLLLAACFEAAGLNSVVLFSEGHAWAGVWLTERDFGQVTEPDVMTVRKAIDAREFITMET
;
A
#
# COMPACT_ATOMS: atom_id res chain seq x y z
N ALA A 1 -9.75 -14.79 -10.88
CA ALA A 1 -8.84 -14.50 -9.77
C ALA A 1 -9.57 -14.88 -8.49
N ARG A 2 -8.89 -15.54 -7.57
CA ARG A 2 -9.47 -15.81 -6.25
C ARG A 2 -9.51 -14.47 -5.49
N ASP A 3 -10.62 -14.17 -4.87
CA ASP A 3 -10.83 -12.98 -4.05
C ASP A 3 -10.69 -13.29 -2.53
N GLU A 4 -10.04 -14.40 -2.20
CA GLU A 4 -9.75 -14.82 -0.83
C GLU A 4 -8.27 -15.15 -0.66
N TRP A 5 -7.71 -14.66 0.44
CA TRP A 5 -6.34 -14.93 0.85
C TRP A 5 -6.33 -15.80 2.11
N GLY A 6 -5.53 -16.88 2.09
CA GLY A 6 -5.52 -17.90 3.14
C GLY A 6 -4.84 -17.51 4.46
N GLY A 7 -4.34 -16.28 4.59
CA GLY A 7 -3.72 -15.76 5.81
C GLY A 7 -2.18 -15.87 5.85
N ILE A 8 -1.59 -15.31 6.89
CA ILE A 8 -0.14 -15.11 7.02
C ILE A 8 0.62 -16.45 7.15
N GLY A 9 0.10 -17.39 7.93
CA GLY A 9 0.84 -18.60 8.27
C GLY A 9 1.22 -19.46 7.07
N ASP A 10 0.31 -19.56 6.10
CA ASP A 10 0.48 -20.48 4.96
C ASP A 10 0.69 -19.76 3.63
N MET A 11 0.22 -18.51 3.48
CA MET A 11 0.05 -17.86 2.19
C MET A 11 0.61 -16.43 2.12
N ALA A 12 1.41 -15.99 3.08
CA ALA A 12 1.94 -14.62 3.12
C ALA A 12 2.70 -14.25 1.83
N HIS A 13 3.50 -15.17 1.31
CA HIS A 13 4.27 -15.01 0.08
C HIS A 13 3.40 -14.83 -1.19
N LEU A 14 2.12 -15.23 -1.14
CA LEU A 14 1.19 -15.07 -2.26
C LEU A 14 0.39 -13.76 -2.21
N LEU A 15 0.53 -12.97 -1.14
CA LEU A 15 -0.22 -11.73 -1.00
C LEU A 15 0.08 -10.72 -2.11
N ALA A 16 1.31 -10.71 -2.61
CA ALA A 16 1.71 -9.87 -3.73
C ALA A 16 0.83 -10.08 -5.00
N ALA A 17 0.24 -11.27 -5.17
CA ALA A 17 -0.67 -11.55 -6.28
C ALA A 17 -1.98 -10.74 -6.22
N TYR A 18 -2.31 -10.14 -5.08
CA TYR A 18 -3.48 -9.28 -4.92
C TYR A 18 -3.16 -7.78 -5.11
N VAL A 19 -1.89 -7.41 -5.19
CA VAL A 19 -1.46 -6.06 -5.54
C VAL A 19 -1.71 -5.85 -7.03
N SER A 20 -2.46 -4.82 -7.39
CA SER A 20 -2.91 -4.57 -8.77
C SER A 20 -2.50 -3.18 -9.25
N PRO A 21 -1.21 -2.92 -9.54
CA PRO A 21 -0.69 -1.59 -9.87
C PRO A 21 -1.25 -1.03 -11.19
N ASN A 22 -1.74 -1.90 -12.08
CA ASN A 22 -2.30 -1.51 -13.38
C ASN A 22 -3.81 -1.25 -13.36
N ASP A 23 -4.45 -1.24 -12.17
CA ASP A 23 -5.88 -0.93 -12.06
C ASP A 23 -6.15 0.55 -12.38
N ALA A 24 -7.25 0.84 -13.08
CA ALA A 24 -7.63 2.21 -13.45
C ALA A 24 -7.86 3.14 -12.25
N VAL A 25 -8.26 2.57 -11.10
CA VAL A 25 -8.41 3.32 -9.84
C VAL A 25 -7.05 3.80 -9.34
N VAL A 26 -6.02 2.97 -9.44
CA VAL A 26 -4.64 3.33 -9.08
C VAL A 26 -4.17 4.52 -9.91
N ALA A 27 -4.35 4.48 -11.24
CA ALA A 27 -4.01 5.61 -12.11
C ALA A 27 -4.76 6.90 -11.72
N THR A 28 -6.02 6.80 -11.30
CA THR A 28 -6.81 7.94 -10.83
C THR A 28 -6.25 8.54 -9.54
N ILE A 29 -5.84 7.69 -8.58
CA ILE A 29 -5.23 8.10 -7.33
C ILE A 29 -3.88 8.78 -7.59
N LEU A 30 -3.03 8.21 -8.44
CA LEU A 30 -1.73 8.80 -8.78
C LEU A 30 -1.89 10.17 -9.46
N LYS A 31 -2.88 10.32 -10.35
CA LYS A 31 -3.18 11.61 -10.96
C LYS A 31 -3.57 12.66 -9.91
N GLU A 32 -4.37 12.30 -8.91
CA GLU A 32 -4.71 13.21 -7.82
C GLU A 32 -3.53 13.48 -6.90
N ALA A 33 -2.68 12.48 -6.63
CA ALA A 33 -1.43 12.68 -5.87
C ALA A 33 -0.51 13.72 -6.57
N GLY A 34 -0.37 13.64 -7.90
CA GLY A 34 0.35 14.65 -8.68
C GLY A 34 -0.21 16.06 -8.50
N ARG A 35 -1.54 16.22 -8.54
CA ARG A 35 -2.21 17.50 -8.29
C ARG A 35 -2.00 18.03 -6.87
N LEU A 36 -1.97 17.12 -5.88
CA LEU A 36 -1.68 17.49 -4.50
C LEU A 36 -0.26 18.04 -4.37
N LEU A 37 0.72 17.41 -4.99
CA LEU A 37 2.10 17.90 -5.04
C LEU A 37 2.18 19.29 -5.68
N GLU A 38 1.53 19.50 -6.82
CA GLU A 38 1.48 20.81 -7.49
C GLU A 38 0.87 21.90 -6.60
N ARG A 39 -0.23 21.61 -5.93
CA ARG A 39 -0.85 22.53 -4.95
C ARG A 39 0.09 22.87 -3.78
N GLY A 40 0.96 21.94 -3.42
CA GLY A 40 2.03 22.13 -2.43
C GLY A 40 3.29 22.81 -2.97
N GLY A 41 3.27 23.31 -4.21
CA GLY A 41 4.43 23.97 -4.83
C GLY A 41 5.55 23.00 -5.25
N GLN A 42 5.24 21.71 -5.36
CA GLN A 42 6.17 20.67 -5.79
C GLN A 42 5.90 20.23 -7.23
N SER A 43 6.85 19.52 -7.85
CA SER A 43 6.58 18.86 -9.13
C SER A 43 5.48 17.82 -8.97
N GLY A 44 4.47 17.84 -9.85
CA GLY A 44 3.40 16.84 -9.91
C GLY A 44 3.83 15.49 -10.55
N ALA A 45 5.11 15.34 -10.91
CA ALA A 45 5.62 14.11 -11.50
C ALA A 45 5.50 12.94 -10.51
N ILE A 46 5.12 11.79 -11.03
CA ILE A 46 5.17 10.50 -10.33
C ILE A 46 6.49 9.85 -10.74
N ASP A 47 7.55 10.22 -10.05
CA ASP A 47 8.94 10.01 -10.47
C ASP A 47 9.68 8.90 -9.69
N GLY A 48 9.00 8.21 -8.78
CA GLY A 48 9.59 7.09 -8.02
C GLY A 48 10.89 7.51 -7.32
N TYR A 49 11.95 6.74 -7.55
CA TYR A 49 13.29 7.00 -7.00
C TYR A 49 14.21 7.84 -7.92
N GLN A 50 13.71 8.40 -9.03
CA GLN A 50 14.55 9.09 -10.02
C GLN A 50 15.27 10.31 -9.44
N SER A 51 14.68 10.99 -8.47
CA SER A 51 15.28 12.14 -7.77
C SER A 51 16.48 11.76 -6.90
N LYS A 52 16.58 10.50 -6.47
CA LYS A 52 17.52 10.01 -5.45
C LYS A 52 17.45 10.79 -4.12
N ASP A 53 16.37 11.51 -3.88
CA ASP A 53 16.11 12.28 -2.67
C ASP A 53 15.02 11.61 -1.82
N PRO A 54 15.35 11.05 -0.65
CA PRO A 54 14.37 10.44 0.24
C PRO A 54 13.25 11.42 0.67
N GLY A 55 13.56 12.72 0.74
CA GLY A 55 12.57 13.75 1.06
C GLY A 55 11.53 13.89 -0.05
N ARG A 56 11.96 13.80 -1.31
CA ARG A 56 11.04 13.78 -2.47
C ARG A 56 10.16 12.53 -2.47
N VAL A 57 10.74 11.36 -2.19
CA VAL A 57 10.00 10.10 -2.09
C VAL A 57 8.98 10.16 -0.95
N TRP A 58 9.36 10.73 0.19
CA TRP A 58 8.45 10.94 1.31
C TRP A 58 7.25 11.83 0.94
N MET A 59 7.49 12.95 0.22
CA MET A 59 6.41 13.82 -0.26
C MET A 59 5.49 13.11 -1.25
N LEU A 60 6.05 12.33 -2.17
CA LEU A 60 5.29 11.54 -3.13
C LEU A 60 4.42 10.50 -2.42
N ALA A 61 4.98 9.75 -1.46
CA ALA A 61 4.25 8.78 -0.66
C ALA A 61 3.12 9.43 0.15
N GLY A 62 3.38 10.58 0.77
CA GLY A 62 2.38 11.37 1.49
C GLY A 62 1.24 11.87 0.59
N ALA A 63 1.56 12.29 -0.63
CA ALA A 63 0.55 12.70 -1.61
C ALA A 63 -0.32 11.52 -2.08
N ILE A 64 0.27 10.34 -2.30
CA ILE A 64 -0.45 9.11 -2.63
C ILE A 64 -1.38 8.72 -1.48
N TRP A 65 -0.88 8.73 -0.24
CA TRP A 65 -1.69 8.46 0.95
C TRP A 65 -2.87 9.44 1.05
N SER A 66 -2.62 10.74 0.90
CA SER A 66 -3.65 11.77 0.94
C SER A 66 -4.71 11.60 -0.14
N ALA A 67 -4.30 11.24 -1.36
CA ALA A 67 -5.23 10.96 -2.46
C ALA A 67 -6.08 9.71 -2.21
N THR A 68 -5.50 8.70 -1.55
CA THR A 68 -6.20 7.47 -1.18
C THR A 68 -7.22 7.73 -0.07
N THR A 69 -6.86 8.45 0.97
CA THR A 69 -7.77 8.82 2.07
C THR A 69 -8.92 9.70 1.59
N ALA A 70 -8.68 10.55 0.58
CA ALA A 70 -9.72 11.38 -0.05
C ALA A 70 -10.81 10.57 -0.78
N LEU A 71 -10.65 9.26 -0.98
CA LEU A 71 -11.73 8.39 -1.46
C LEU A 71 -12.89 8.28 -0.47
N GLY A 72 -12.68 8.63 0.81
CA GLY A 72 -13.72 8.61 1.84
C GLY A 72 -14.26 7.20 2.11
N LEU A 73 -13.38 6.20 2.15
CA LEU A 73 -13.76 4.82 2.34
C LEU A 73 -14.33 4.59 3.75
N THR A 74 -15.40 3.80 3.82
CA THR A 74 -15.94 3.34 5.10
C THR A 74 -15.24 2.03 5.48
N TYR A 75 -14.76 1.94 6.71
CA TYR A 75 -14.17 0.72 7.22
C TYR A 75 -15.21 -0.40 7.29
N ALA A 76 -14.91 -1.53 6.70
CA ALA A 76 -15.73 -2.73 6.74
C ALA A 76 -15.02 -3.81 7.55
N TYR A 77 -15.68 -4.36 8.55
CA TYR A 77 -15.20 -5.60 9.15
C TYR A 77 -15.16 -6.68 8.07
N PRO A 78 -14.10 -7.51 8.03
CA PRO A 78 -14.09 -8.65 7.13
C PRO A 78 -15.36 -9.47 7.35
N PRO A 79 -16.18 -9.73 6.30
CA PRO A 79 -17.29 -10.67 6.47
C PRO A 79 -16.68 -11.99 6.93
N ALA A 80 -17.37 -12.67 7.87
CA ALA A 80 -17.01 -14.02 8.23
C ALA A 80 -16.91 -14.82 6.93
N SER A 81 -15.70 -15.23 6.56
CA SER A 81 -15.47 -16.04 5.39
C SER A 81 -16.29 -17.32 5.53
N PHE A 82 -16.97 -17.74 4.47
CA PHE A 82 -17.60 -19.06 4.42
C PHE A 82 -16.58 -20.20 4.55
N GLU A 83 -15.29 -19.88 4.32
CA GLU A 83 -14.16 -20.76 4.56
C GLU A 83 -13.54 -20.39 5.91
N THR A 84 -13.35 -21.37 6.78
CA THR A 84 -12.82 -21.21 8.14
C THR A 84 -11.37 -20.70 8.19
N ARG A 85 -10.74 -20.40 7.06
CA ARG A 85 -9.32 -20.02 6.93
C ARG A 85 -9.07 -19.08 5.74
N GLY A 86 -9.74 -17.97 5.63
CA GLY A 86 -9.44 -17.02 4.56
C GLY A 86 -10.04 -15.65 4.80
N GLN A 87 -9.45 -14.64 4.21
CA GLN A 87 -9.99 -13.29 4.19
C GLN A 87 -10.31 -12.89 2.76
N LYS A 88 -11.52 -12.39 2.55
CA LYS A 88 -11.92 -11.82 1.26
C LYS A 88 -11.13 -10.55 1.00
N VAL A 89 -10.60 -10.43 -0.22
CA VAL A 89 -9.84 -9.27 -0.68
C VAL A 89 -10.61 -8.58 -1.79
N ARG A 90 -10.79 -7.27 -1.67
CA ARG A 90 -11.39 -6.43 -2.73
C ARG A 90 -10.30 -5.91 -3.66
N SER A 91 -10.56 -5.99 -4.97
CA SER A 91 -9.74 -5.26 -5.95
C SER A 91 -9.89 -3.74 -5.79
N PRO A 92 -8.92 -2.92 -6.26
CA PRO A 92 -9.04 -1.45 -6.23
C PRO A 92 -10.34 -0.94 -6.84
N ALA A 93 -10.78 -1.52 -7.95
CA ALA A 93 -12.06 -1.18 -8.60
C ALA A 93 -13.26 -1.43 -7.68
N ARG A 94 -13.27 -2.54 -6.93
CA ARG A 94 -14.33 -2.84 -5.97
C ARG A 94 -14.28 -1.95 -4.75
N VAL A 95 -13.11 -1.69 -4.20
CA VAL A 95 -12.93 -0.73 -3.08
C VAL A 95 -13.56 0.60 -3.44
N LYS A 96 -13.24 1.15 -4.62
CA LYS A 96 -13.79 2.43 -5.08
C LYS A 96 -15.29 2.36 -5.33
N SER A 97 -15.80 1.33 -6.00
CA SER A 97 -17.22 1.25 -6.37
C SER A 97 -18.14 0.97 -5.18
N GLU A 98 -17.67 0.20 -4.21
CA GLU A 98 -18.41 -0.12 -2.98
C GLU A 98 -18.25 0.96 -1.90
N GLY A 99 -17.19 1.78 -1.96
CA GLY A 99 -16.85 2.75 -0.92
C GLY A 99 -16.47 2.09 0.41
N LEU A 100 -16.08 0.82 0.38
CA LEU A 100 -15.81 -0.01 1.54
C LEU A 100 -14.43 -0.64 1.44
N ALA A 101 -13.69 -0.68 2.55
CA ALA A 101 -12.40 -1.37 2.65
C ALA A 101 -12.18 -1.97 4.04
N THR A 102 -11.51 -3.11 4.09
CA THR A 102 -10.87 -3.61 5.31
C THR A 102 -9.48 -3.00 5.42
N CYS A 103 -8.79 -3.18 6.56
CA CYS A 103 -7.36 -2.79 6.67
C CYS A 103 -6.49 -3.45 5.59
N LEU A 104 -6.76 -4.72 5.26
CA LEU A 104 -6.04 -5.41 4.19
C LEU A 104 -6.33 -4.82 2.80
N ASP A 105 -7.60 -4.53 2.48
CA ASP A 105 -7.98 -3.91 1.21
C ASP A 105 -7.29 -2.55 1.02
N SER A 106 -7.28 -1.70 2.06
CA SER A 106 -6.61 -0.39 2.04
C SER A 106 -5.09 -0.53 1.89
N SER A 107 -4.48 -1.48 2.60
CA SER A 107 -3.04 -1.74 2.52
C SER A 107 -2.62 -2.20 1.14
N LEU A 108 -3.40 -3.09 0.51
CA LEU A 108 -3.15 -3.57 -0.86
C LEU A 108 -3.36 -2.47 -1.90
N LEU A 109 -4.35 -1.59 -1.68
CA LEU A 109 -4.57 -0.43 -2.56
C LEU A 109 -3.40 0.55 -2.49
N LEU A 110 -2.91 0.87 -1.28
CA LEU A 110 -1.72 1.72 -1.11
C LEU A 110 -0.47 1.07 -1.72
N ALA A 111 -0.24 -0.22 -1.46
CA ALA A 111 0.87 -0.96 -2.06
C ALA A 111 0.81 -0.90 -3.60
N ALA A 112 -0.37 -1.10 -4.19
CA ALA A 112 -0.58 -0.98 -5.63
C ALA A 112 -0.26 0.43 -6.16
N CYS A 113 -0.61 1.48 -5.42
CA CYS A 113 -0.28 2.86 -5.78
C CYS A 113 1.23 3.12 -5.68
N PHE A 114 1.89 2.63 -4.64
CA PHE A 114 3.33 2.78 -4.50
C PHE A 114 4.09 2.05 -5.60
N GLU A 115 3.72 0.81 -5.91
CA GLU A 115 4.35 0.06 -7.01
C GLU A 115 4.12 0.73 -8.38
N ALA A 116 2.91 1.21 -8.65
CA ALA A 116 2.62 1.94 -9.87
C ALA A 116 3.39 3.28 -9.97
N ALA A 117 3.76 3.85 -8.83
CA ALA A 117 4.62 5.03 -8.75
C ALA A 117 6.12 4.70 -8.87
N GLY A 118 6.50 3.43 -8.99
CA GLY A 118 7.89 2.97 -9.03
C GLY A 118 8.56 2.94 -7.66
N LEU A 119 7.80 2.76 -6.58
CA LEU A 119 8.30 2.66 -5.22
C LEU A 119 8.17 1.23 -4.69
N ASN A 120 9.15 0.78 -3.92
CA ASN A 120 9.16 -0.54 -3.29
C ASN A 120 8.24 -0.53 -2.06
N SER A 121 7.11 -1.20 -2.18
CA SER A 121 6.08 -1.29 -1.15
C SER A 121 6.19 -2.56 -0.31
N VAL A 122 5.63 -2.51 0.88
CA VAL A 122 5.54 -3.65 1.80
C VAL A 122 4.16 -3.63 2.45
N VAL A 123 3.53 -4.79 2.59
CA VAL A 123 2.35 -4.95 3.45
C VAL A 123 2.80 -5.56 4.76
N LEU A 124 2.50 -4.87 5.85
CA LEU A 124 2.85 -5.27 7.21
C LEU A 124 1.62 -5.84 7.91
N PHE A 125 1.87 -6.79 8.81
CA PHE A 125 0.84 -7.45 9.57
C PHE A 125 1.15 -7.47 11.07
N SER A 126 0.11 -7.33 11.86
CA SER A 126 0.06 -7.74 13.25
C SER A 126 -1.21 -8.57 13.47
N GLU A 127 -1.42 -9.05 14.69
CA GLU A 127 -2.64 -9.78 15.00
C GLU A 127 -3.89 -8.92 14.73
N GLY A 128 -4.72 -9.38 13.80
CA GLY A 128 -5.98 -8.71 13.43
C GLY A 128 -5.85 -7.42 12.62
N HIS A 129 -4.64 -7.03 12.18
CA HIS A 129 -4.43 -5.77 11.48
C HIS A 129 -3.39 -5.85 10.36
N ALA A 130 -3.59 -5.03 9.33
CA ALA A 130 -2.66 -4.86 8.21
C ALA A 130 -2.51 -3.38 7.87
N TRP A 131 -1.30 -2.97 7.47
CA TRP A 131 -1.00 -1.62 6.97
C TRP A 131 0.09 -1.65 5.90
N ALA A 132 0.24 -0.56 5.17
CA ALA A 132 1.25 -0.44 4.13
C ALA A 132 2.51 0.24 4.63
N GLY A 133 3.64 -0.11 4.04
CA GLY A 133 4.90 0.59 4.17
C GLY A 133 5.56 0.81 2.83
N VAL A 134 6.50 1.75 2.78
CA VAL A 134 7.25 2.07 1.57
C VAL A 134 8.67 2.49 1.91
N TRP A 135 9.62 2.05 1.09
CA TRP A 135 11.00 2.49 1.18
C TRP A 135 11.15 3.92 0.65
N LEU A 136 11.91 4.74 1.35
CA LEU A 136 12.26 6.11 0.93
C LEU A 136 13.50 6.15 0.04
N THR A 137 14.22 5.02 -0.05
CA THR A 137 15.37 4.80 -0.94
C THR A 137 15.11 3.56 -1.79
N GLU A 138 15.79 3.43 -2.92
CA GLU A 138 15.64 2.29 -3.83
C GLU A 138 16.25 1.01 -3.21
N ARG A 139 15.56 0.46 -2.21
CA ARG A 139 15.92 -0.74 -1.45
C ARG A 139 14.69 -1.62 -1.23
N ASP A 140 14.93 -2.84 -0.81
CA ASP A 140 13.94 -3.79 -0.32
C ASP A 140 14.51 -4.62 0.84
N PHE A 141 13.73 -5.53 1.41
CA PHE A 141 14.21 -6.45 2.44
C PHE A 141 14.99 -7.64 1.90
N GLY A 142 15.16 -7.77 0.58
CA GLY A 142 15.86 -8.87 -0.07
C GLY A 142 15.15 -10.22 0.00
N GLN A 143 13.99 -10.29 0.65
CA GLN A 143 13.16 -11.48 0.80
C GLN A 143 11.70 -11.14 0.56
N VAL A 144 10.91 -12.10 0.06
CA VAL A 144 9.47 -11.92 -0.17
C VAL A 144 8.71 -11.70 1.14
N THR A 145 9.18 -12.30 2.21
CA THR A 145 8.62 -12.12 3.57
C THR A 145 9.75 -11.83 4.55
N GLU A 146 9.59 -10.82 5.40
CA GLU A 146 10.52 -10.46 6.46
C GLU A 146 9.85 -10.68 7.83
N PRO A 147 10.18 -11.76 8.53
CA PRO A 147 9.59 -12.08 9.83
C PRO A 147 10.22 -11.32 11.00
N ASP A 148 11.43 -10.75 10.82
CA ASP A 148 12.12 -10.04 11.90
C ASP A 148 11.64 -8.61 12.03
N VAL A 149 10.77 -8.36 13.00
CA VAL A 149 10.27 -7.03 13.34
C VAL A 149 11.41 -6.04 13.64
N MET A 150 12.55 -6.50 14.16
CA MET A 150 13.67 -5.61 14.44
C MET A 150 14.34 -5.08 13.17
N THR A 151 14.33 -5.85 12.09
CA THR A 151 14.81 -5.39 10.78
C THR A 151 13.93 -4.25 10.26
N VAL A 152 12.60 -4.38 10.36
CA VAL A 152 11.66 -3.30 9.98
C VAL A 152 11.86 -2.05 10.85
N ARG A 153 11.97 -2.23 12.18
CA ARG A 153 12.20 -1.11 13.12
C ARG A 153 13.48 -0.36 12.82
N LYS A 154 14.58 -1.05 12.55
CA LYS A 154 15.87 -0.43 12.17
C LYS A 154 15.74 0.42 10.91
N ALA A 155 15.00 -0.04 9.89
CA ALA A 155 14.77 0.73 8.67
C ALA A 155 13.96 1.99 8.94
N ILE A 156 12.96 1.94 9.83
CA ILE A 156 12.18 3.11 10.28
C ILE A 156 13.06 4.09 11.05
N ASP A 157 13.83 3.61 12.03
CA ASP A 157 14.72 4.42 12.86
C ASP A 157 15.80 5.12 12.01
N ALA A 158 16.28 4.44 10.97
CA ALA A 158 17.21 4.99 9.98
C ALA A 158 16.56 6.01 9.03
N ARG A 159 15.24 6.19 9.10
CA ARG A 159 14.45 7.04 8.18
C ARG A 159 14.57 6.63 6.71
N GLU A 160 14.78 5.34 6.47
CA GLU A 160 14.84 4.73 5.14
C GLU A 160 13.50 4.10 4.73
N PHE A 161 12.62 3.87 5.70
CA PHE A 161 11.32 3.22 5.52
C PHE A 161 10.25 3.91 6.35
N ILE A 162 9.05 4.06 5.81
CA ILE A 162 7.89 4.59 6.52
C ILE A 162 6.70 3.66 6.42
N THR A 163 5.80 3.74 7.39
CA THR A 163 4.53 3.02 7.40
C THR A 163 3.37 3.99 7.33
N MET A 164 2.29 3.58 6.69
CA MET A 164 1.08 4.37 6.48
C MET A 164 -0.17 3.54 6.70
N GLU A 165 -1.15 4.18 7.29
CA GLU A 165 -2.47 3.63 7.61
C GLU A 165 -3.57 4.53 7.07
N THR A 166 -4.69 3.96 6.59
CA THR A 166 -5.86 4.69 6.07
C THR A 166 -7.09 4.42 6.89
#